data_3109c09e8c40d086377bfc999463f716
#
_entry.id   3109c09e8c40d086377bfc999463f716
#
_cell.length_a   1.000
_cell.length_b   1.000
_cell.length_c   1.000
_cell.angle_alpha   90.00
_cell.angle_beta   90.00
_cell.angle_gamma   90.00
#
_symmetry.space_group_name_H-M   'P 1'
#
loop_
_entity.id
_entity.type
_entity.pdbx_description
1 polymer ?
#
loop_
_entity_poly.entity_id
_entity_poly.type
_entity_poly.pdbx_seq_one_letter_code
_entity_poly.pdbx_strand_id
1 'polypeptide(L)'
;MRDDAELLLARLDAGNRASLTLFDAAWHQGVIGILAGRIKEALHRPTFAFAPGNDGELKGSGRAIPGLHLRDALDLVAKRNPGLLLRFGGHAAAAGATLRADGLATFEQSFEQVCREWLTPIQLTRTLETDGPLEGGYYSIDAARLLQQEVWGQGFPPPVFADEFEVLQQRILKEKHLKLTLRRGQQSFDAIQFNFTANPTPRIQAAFRLDINEWQGRQSVQLMLEHFAPA
;
A
#
# COMPACT_ATOMS: atom_id res chain seq x y z
N MET A 1 -9.69 -16.45 3.04
CA MET A 1 -8.32 -15.85 3.03
C MET A 1 -8.26 -14.42 2.51
N ARG A 2 -8.84 -14.08 1.34
CA ARG A 2 -8.93 -12.68 0.89
C ARG A 2 -9.92 -11.89 1.76
N ASP A 3 -11.04 -12.51 2.04
CA ASP A 3 -12.13 -11.95 2.86
C ASP A 3 -11.70 -11.79 4.33
N ASP A 4 -10.87 -12.70 4.86
CA ASP A 4 -10.35 -12.61 6.23
C ASP A 4 -9.39 -11.43 6.42
N ALA A 5 -8.58 -11.12 5.40
CA ALA A 5 -7.70 -9.97 5.43
C ALA A 5 -8.50 -8.63 5.35
N GLU A 6 -9.57 -8.59 4.56
CA GLU A 6 -10.46 -7.43 4.47
C GLU A 6 -11.24 -7.22 5.77
N LEU A 7 -11.74 -8.30 6.39
CA LEU A 7 -12.38 -8.25 7.71
C LEU A 7 -11.43 -7.83 8.82
N LEU A 8 -10.19 -8.29 8.76
CA LEU A 8 -9.16 -7.89 9.70
C LEU A 8 -8.82 -6.39 9.55
N LEU A 9 -8.62 -5.93 8.32
CA LEU A 9 -8.35 -4.52 8.02
C LEU A 9 -9.46 -3.58 8.48
N ALA A 10 -10.73 -4.00 8.35
CA ALA A 10 -11.88 -3.22 8.82
C ALA A 10 -11.93 -3.04 10.35
N ARG A 11 -11.21 -3.87 11.09
CA ARG A 11 -11.14 -3.83 12.57
C ARG A 11 -9.83 -3.26 13.10
N LEU A 12 -8.80 -3.19 12.25
CA LEU A 12 -7.50 -2.67 12.63
C LEU A 12 -7.49 -1.14 12.45
N ASP A 13 -7.26 -0.48 13.55
CA ASP A 13 -6.88 0.94 13.56
C ASP A 13 -5.42 1.02 14.02
N ALA A 14 -4.58 1.60 13.17
CA ALA A 14 -3.19 1.87 13.55
C ALA A 14 -3.10 2.88 14.71
N GLY A 15 -4.11 3.72 14.87
CA GLY A 15 -4.13 4.75 15.89
C GLY A 15 -2.83 5.54 15.91
N ASN A 16 -2.24 5.67 17.11
CA ASN A 16 -0.97 6.35 17.32
C ASN A 16 0.25 5.40 17.29
N ARG A 17 0.13 4.21 16.70
CA ARG A 17 1.21 3.22 16.60
C ARG A 17 2.13 3.52 15.42
N ALA A 18 3.42 3.30 15.61
CA ALA A 18 4.43 3.39 14.55
C ALA A 18 4.64 2.07 13.82
N SER A 19 4.15 0.95 14.36
CA SER A 19 4.24 -0.38 13.75
C SER A 19 3.04 -1.24 14.10
N LEU A 20 2.88 -2.36 13.40
CA LEU A 20 1.85 -3.36 13.67
C LEU A 20 2.48 -4.74 13.80
N THR A 21 2.13 -5.44 14.87
CA THR A 21 2.47 -6.85 15.11
C THR A 21 1.19 -7.64 15.29
N LEU A 22 1.00 -8.65 14.47
CA LEU A 22 -0.23 -9.43 14.40
C LEU A 22 0.10 -10.92 14.51
N PHE A 23 -0.78 -11.65 15.17
CA PHE A 23 -0.69 -13.09 15.29
C PHE A 23 -2.08 -13.71 15.28
N ASP A 24 -2.19 -14.82 14.59
CA ASP A 24 -3.36 -15.68 14.69
C ASP A 24 -2.94 -17.15 14.58
N ALA A 25 -3.48 -17.97 15.48
CA ALA A 25 -3.16 -19.41 15.52
C ALA A 25 -3.68 -20.18 14.28
N ALA A 26 -4.67 -19.63 13.57
CA ALA A 26 -5.21 -20.21 12.36
C ALA A 26 -4.42 -19.83 11.09
N TRP A 27 -3.48 -18.90 11.17
CA TRP A 27 -2.70 -18.50 9.99
C TRP A 27 -1.64 -19.53 9.61
N HIS A 28 -1.44 -19.66 8.31
CA HIS A 28 -0.40 -20.51 7.74
C HIS A 28 0.82 -19.67 7.34
N GLN A 29 2.03 -20.21 7.57
CA GLN A 29 3.29 -19.52 7.27
C GLN A 29 3.41 -19.03 5.82
N GLY A 30 2.82 -19.74 4.87
CA GLY A 30 2.84 -19.36 3.44
C GLY A 30 2.04 -18.10 3.07
N VAL A 31 1.19 -17.59 3.98
CA VAL A 31 0.29 -16.46 3.67
C VAL A 31 0.60 -15.19 4.47
N ILE A 32 1.32 -15.29 5.58
CA ILE A 32 1.59 -14.14 6.46
C ILE A 32 2.38 -13.03 5.77
N GLY A 33 3.23 -13.35 4.80
CA GLY A 33 3.97 -12.36 4.02
C GLY A 33 3.08 -11.51 3.12
N ILE A 34 2.04 -12.13 2.53
CA ILE A 34 1.04 -11.43 1.72
C ILE A 34 0.15 -10.57 2.63
N LEU A 35 -0.25 -11.12 3.77
CA LEU A 35 -1.06 -10.42 4.76
C LEU A 35 -0.34 -9.18 5.31
N ALA A 36 0.92 -9.32 5.74
CA ALA A 36 1.73 -8.19 6.20
C ALA A 36 1.87 -7.10 5.12
N GLY A 37 2.02 -7.49 3.85
CA GLY A 37 2.08 -6.57 2.72
C GLY A 37 0.80 -5.75 2.58
N ARG A 38 -0.37 -6.41 2.60
CA ARG A 38 -1.67 -5.73 2.47
C ARG A 38 -1.96 -4.78 3.63
N ILE A 39 -1.65 -5.21 4.86
CA ILE A 39 -1.85 -4.36 6.05
C ILE A 39 -0.92 -3.16 6.00
N LYS A 40 0.36 -3.36 5.65
CA LYS A 40 1.33 -2.28 5.43
C LYS A 40 0.82 -1.28 4.38
N GLU A 41 0.27 -1.75 3.28
CA GLU A 41 -0.27 -0.87 2.23
C GLU A 41 -1.51 -0.11 2.68
N ALA A 42 -2.42 -0.77 3.38
CA ALA A 42 -3.67 -0.15 3.83
C ALA A 42 -3.45 0.88 4.95
N LEU A 43 -2.62 0.55 5.94
CA LEU A 43 -2.44 1.34 7.15
C LEU A 43 -1.15 2.17 7.17
N HIS A 44 -0.30 2.02 6.14
CA HIS A 44 0.99 2.69 6.02
C HIS A 44 1.84 2.59 7.28
N ARG A 45 1.99 1.35 7.78
CA ARG A 45 2.80 1.02 8.97
C ARG A 45 3.69 -0.18 8.70
N PRO A 46 4.96 -0.19 9.15
CA PRO A 46 5.73 -1.41 9.20
C PRO A 46 4.93 -2.50 9.91
N THR A 47 4.81 -3.65 9.29
CA THR A 47 3.90 -4.70 9.78
C THR A 47 4.61 -6.04 9.83
N PHE A 48 4.53 -6.72 10.98
CA PHE A 48 4.83 -8.13 11.14
C PHE A 48 3.57 -8.94 11.35
N ALA A 49 3.42 -10.02 10.58
CA ALA A 49 2.40 -11.04 10.80
C ALA A 49 3.09 -12.35 11.19
N PHE A 50 2.61 -12.97 12.27
CA PHE A 50 3.13 -14.23 12.82
C PHE A 50 2.10 -15.34 12.69
N ALA A 51 2.58 -16.56 12.41
CA ALA A 51 1.81 -17.80 12.41
C ALA A 51 2.53 -18.83 13.29
N PRO A 52 1.83 -19.87 13.76
CA PRO A 52 2.46 -20.97 14.46
C PRO A 52 3.57 -21.62 13.62
N GLY A 53 4.69 -21.89 14.28
CA GLY A 53 5.77 -22.70 13.76
C GLY A 53 5.77 -24.10 14.38
N ASN A 54 6.91 -24.80 14.31
CA ASN A 54 7.12 -26.05 15.01
C ASN A 54 7.59 -25.78 16.45
N ASP A 55 7.39 -26.73 17.34
CA ASP A 55 8.00 -26.77 18.69
C ASP A 55 7.76 -25.50 19.53
N GLY A 56 6.58 -24.88 19.44
CA GLY A 56 6.22 -23.67 20.18
C GLY A 56 6.88 -22.40 19.64
N GLU A 57 7.47 -22.46 18.42
CA GLU A 57 7.96 -21.27 17.71
C GLU A 57 6.83 -20.53 17.01
N LEU A 58 7.04 -19.24 16.77
CA LEU A 58 6.27 -18.42 15.84
C LEU A 58 7.14 -18.02 14.66
N LYS A 59 6.60 -18.17 13.47
CA LYS A 59 7.23 -17.70 12.21
C LYS A 59 6.58 -16.39 11.80
N GLY A 60 7.41 -15.35 11.69
CA GLY A 60 6.97 -14.01 11.32
C GLY A 60 7.46 -13.61 9.93
N SER A 61 6.62 -12.88 9.22
CA SER A 61 7.00 -12.19 7.99
C SER A 61 6.66 -10.72 8.11
N GLY A 62 7.67 -9.87 7.88
CA GLY A 62 7.57 -8.44 8.01
C GLY A 62 7.63 -7.72 6.67
N ARG A 63 7.00 -6.55 6.63
CA ARG A 63 7.05 -5.60 5.52
C ARG A 63 7.28 -4.20 6.07
N ALA A 64 8.22 -3.47 5.48
CA ALA A 64 8.53 -2.09 5.86
C ALA A 64 7.85 -1.08 4.95
N ILE A 65 7.69 0.13 5.47
CA ILE A 65 7.42 1.35 4.69
C ILE A 65 8.75 2.02 4.32
N PRO A 66 8.77 2.95 3.34
CA PRO A 66 9.94 3.77 3.06
C PRO A 66 10.46 4.48 4.32
N GLY A 67 11.78 4.54 4.46
CA GLY A 67 12.44 5.13 5.63
C GLY A 67 12.83 4.13 6.73
N LEU A 68 12.33 2.88 6.70
CA LEU A 68 12.72 1.83 7.64
C LEU A 68 13.49 0.71 6.93
N HIS A 69 14.72 0.43 7.37
CA HIS A 69 15.45 -0.77 6.98
C HIS A 69 15.10 -1.93 7.91
N LEU A 70 14.20 -2.82 7.47
CA LEU A 70 13.56 -3.82 8.33
C LEU A 70 14.52 -4.81 8.96
N ARG A 71 15.53 -5.27 8.20
CA ARG A 71 16.56 -6.18 8.74
C ARG A 71 17.37 -5.53 9.85
N ASP A 72 17.74 -4.26 9.68
CA ASP A 72 18.52 -3.55 10.70
C ASP A 72 17.68 -3.24 11.94
N ALA A 73 16.37 -2.98 11.76
CA ALA A 73 15.42 -2.86 12.86
C ALA A 73 15.35 -4.16 13.68
N LEU A 74 15.30 -5.33 13.01
CA LEU A 74 15.36 -6.63 13.69
C LEU A 74 16.68 -6.86 14.40
N ASP A 75 17.80 -6.46 13.83
CA ASP A 75 19.12 -6.54 14.48
C ASP A 75 19.16 -5.73 15.79
N LEU A 76 18.57 -4.52 15.76
CA LEU A 76 18.46 -3.71 16.97
C LEU A 76 17.51 -4.33 18.01
N VAL A 77 16.37 -4.88 17.58
CA VAL A 77 15.45 -5.63 18.47
C VAL A 77 16.19 -6.80 19.13
N ALA A 78 16.96 -7.58 18.35
CA ALA A 78 17.72 -8.71 18.87
C ALA A 78 18.82 -8.28 19.86
N LYS A 79 19.51 -7.18 19.59
CA LYS A 79 20.54 -6.62 20.49
C LYS A 79 19.95 -6.11 21.80
N ARG A 80 18.77 -5.51 21.77
CA ARG A 80 18.08 -5.02 22.97
C ARG A 80 17.47 -6.13 23.81
N ASN A 81 17.14 -7.26 23.17
CA ASN A 81 16.50 -8.40 23.81
C ASN A 81 17.23 -9.70 23.45
N PRO A 82 18.39 -9.99 24.06
CA PRO A 82 19.14 -11.20 23.76
C PRO A 82 18.30 -12.47 23.94
N GLY A 83 18.29 -13.34 22.91
CA GLY A 83 17.54 -14.60 22.95
C GLY A 83 16.06 -14.47 22.51
N LEU A 84 15.52 -13.27 22.30
CA LEU A 84 14.14 -13.08 21.83
C LEU A 84 13.95 -13.62 20.40
N LEU A 85 14.83 -13.25 19.49
CA LEU A 85 14.82 -13.73 18.11
C LEU A 85 15.71 -14.97 17.99
N LEU A 86 15.11 -16.12 17.72
CA LEU A 86 15.84 -17.37 17.47
C LEU A 86 16.56 -17.32 16.12
N ARG A 87 15.91 -16.75 15.13
CA ARG A 87 16.42 -16.54 13.77
C ARG A 87 15.74 -15.33 13.16
N PHE A 88 16.48 -14.54 12.39
CA PHE A 88 15.93 -13.49 11.57
C PHE A 88 16.82 -13.23 10.35
N GLY A 89 16.24 -12.61 9.32
CA GLY A 89 16.96 -12.26 8.10
C GLY A 89 16.04 -11.64 7.06
N GLY A 90 16.66 -11.08 6.03
CA GLY A 90 15.93 -10.41 4.96
C GLY A 90 16.67 -9.17 4.47
N HIS A 91 15.89 -8.22 3.94
CA HIS A 91 16.37 -6.99 3.33
C HIS A 91 15.64 -5.76 3.92
N ALA A 92 15.88 -4.59 3.34
CA ALA A 92 15.28 -3.34 3.79
C ALA A 92 13.74 -3.39 3.78
N ALA A 93 13.13 -3.89 2.71
CA ALA A 93 11.68 -3.86 2.53
C ALA A 93 10.93 -5.05 3.13
N ALA A 94 11.59 -6.20 3.28
CA ALA A 94 10.98 -7.44 3.75
C ALA A 94 11.96 -8.29 4.55
N ALA A 95 11.50 -8.85 5.67
CA ALA A 95 12.30 -9.70 6.52
C ALA A 95 11.45 -10.78 7.20
N GLY A 96 12.09 -11.88 7.58
CA GLY A 96 11.52 -12.94 8.38
C GLY A 96 12.10 -12.95 9.79
N ALA A 97 11.30 -13.36 10.78
CA ALA A 97 11.72 -13.57 12.15
C ALA A 97 11.15 -14.87 12.70
N THR A 98 11.90 -15.53 13.56
CA THR A 98 11.44 -16.68 14.35
C THR A 98 11.65 -16.37 15.82
N LEU A 99 10.62 -16.52 16.61
CA LEU A 99 10.69 -16.35 18.06
C LEU A 99 9.90 -17.44 18.80
N ARG A 100 10.08 -17.56 20.10
CA ARG A 100 9.22 -18.40 20.92
C ARG A 100 7.88 -17.73 21.14
N ALA A 101 6.82 -18.51 21.31
CA ALA A 101 5.46 -17.97 21.46
C ALA A 101 5.33 -17.00 22.64
N ASP A 102 6.05 -17.24 23.74
CA ASP A 102 6.11 -16.38 24.93
C ASP A 102 6.82 -15.03 24.66
N GLY A 103 7.60 -14.92 23.58
CA GLY A 103 8.32 -13.72 23.19
C GLY A 103 7.51 -12.70 22.37
N LEU A 104 6.29 -13.03 21.93
CA LEU A 104 5.53 -12.19 21.01
C LEU A 104 5.27 -10.77 21.55
N ALA A 105 4.84 -10.66 22.80
CA ALA A 105 4.56 -9.35 23.40
C ALA A 105 5.83 -8.49 23.53
N THR A 106 6.95 -9.11 23.90
CA THR A 106 8.25 -8.42 23.98
C THR A 106 8.73 -7.96 22.60
N PHE A 107 8.53 -8.79 21.56
CA PHE A 107 8.82 -8.43 20.20
C PHE A 107 7.97 -7.22 19.75
N GLU A 108 6.66 -7.27 19.98
CA GLU A 108 5.74 -6.17 19.63
C GLU A 108 6.20 -4.84 20.24
N GLN A 109 6.48 -4.84 21.55
CA GLN A 109 6.92 -3.63 22.25
C GLN A 109 8.27 -3.11 21.74
N SER A 110 9.24 -3.99 21.56
CA SER A 110 10.57 -3.62 21.12
C SER A 110 10.59 -3.15 19.68
N PHE A 111 9.84 -3.80 18.78
CA PHE A 111 9.72 -3.40 17.40
C PHE A 111 8.99 -2.05 17.24
N GLU A 112 7.90 -1.86 17.99
CA GLU A 112 7.21 -0.57 18.07
C GLU A 112 8.15 0.55 18.53
N GLN A 113 8.94 0.31 19.56
CA GLN A 113 9.90 1.30 20.05
C GLN A 113 10.95 1.65 19.00
N VAL A 114 11.53 0.66 18.31
CA VAL A 114 12.50 0.89 17.24
C VAL A 114 11.87 1.69 16.11
N CYS A 115 10.64 1.36 15.72
CA CYS A 115 9.92 2.11 14.68
C CYS A 115 9.65 3.56 15.09
N ARG A 116 9.30 3.82 16.36
CA ARG A 116 9.11 5.19 16.88
C ARG A 116 10.38 6.01 16.89
N GLU A 117 11.51 5.38 17.16
CA GLU A 117 12.82 6.05 17.19
C GLU A 117 13.33 6.38 15.79
N TRP A 118 13.03 5.52 14.82
CA TRP A 118 13.61 5.63 13.47
C TRP A 118 12.71 6.31 12.45
N LEU A 119 11.40 6.30 12.66
CA LEU A 119 10.43 6.89 11.74
C LEU A 119 9.91 8.23 12.26
N THR A 120 9.96 9.21 11.41
CA THR A 120 9.36 10.53 11.67
C THR A 120 7.84 10.49 11.43
N PRO A 121 7.06 11.43 12.01
CA PRO A 121 5.63 11.55 11.72
C PRO A 121 5.31 11.71 10.23
N ILE A 122 6.19 12.37 9.48
CA ILE A 122 6.04 12.53 8.02
C ILE A 122 6.14 11.17 7.32
N GLN A 123 7.09 10.32 7.71
CA GLN A 123 7.25 8.98 7.14
C GLN A 123 6.12 8.03 7.53
N LEU A 124 5.43 8.29 8.64
CA LEU A 124 4.23 7.57 9.04
C LEU A 124 2.95 8.10 8.38
N THR A 125 3.04 9.23 7.70
CA THR A 125 1.94 9.77 6.88
C THR A 125 2.06 9.24 5.46
N ARG A 126 0.98 8.64 4.97
CA ARG A 126 0.98 8.17 3.58
C ARG A 126 0.99 9.38 2.64
N THR A 127 2.10 9.59 1.96
CA THR A 127 2.24 10.60 0.91
C THR A 127 2.24 9.92 -0.44
N LEU A 128 1.61 10.55 -1.42
CA LEU A 128 1.68 10.16 -2.82
C LEU A 128 2.44 11.25 -3.56
N GLU A 129 3.65 10.94 -3.99
CA GLU A 129 4.44 11.85 -4.82
C GLU A 129 3.84 11.88 -6.22
N THR A 130 3.75 13.07 -6.80
CA THR A 130 3.22 13.29 -8.14
C THR A 130 4.16 14.16 -8.95
N ASP A 131 4.13 13.97 -10.27
CA ASP A 131 4.90 14.78 -11.23
C ASP A 131 4.19 16.10 -11.58
N GLY A 132 3.15 16.46 -10.81
CA GLY A 132 2.38 17.68 -11.01
C GLY A 132 1.25 17.52 -12.04
N PRO A 133 0.67 18.64 -12.49
CA PRO A 133 -0.43 18.61 -13.45
C PRO A 133 0.06 18.21 -14.85
N LEU A 134 -0.80 17.46 -15.57
CA LEU A 134 -0.54 17.12 -16.95
C LEU A 134 -1.08 18.21 -17.87
N GLU A 135 -0.27 18.71 -18.80
CA GLU A 135 -0.74 19.67 -19.79
C GLU A 135 -1.83 19.08 -20.71
N GLY A 136 -2.81 19.89 -21.07
CA GLY A 136 -4.02 19.44 -21.77
C GLY A 136 -3.76 18.65 -23.05
N GLY A 137 -2.70 18.97 -23.80
CA GLY A 137 -2.32 18.27 -25.03
C GLY A 137 -1.83 16.84 -24.83
N TYR A 138 -1.39 16.49 -23.62
CA TYR A 138 -0.87 15.14 -23.32
C TYR A 138 -1.93 14.17 -22.77
N TYR A 139 -3.18 14.60 -22.61
CA TYR A 139 -4.27 13.66 -22.37
C TYR A 139 -4.64 12.91 -23.67
N SER A 140 -3.70 12.15 -24.18
CA SER A 140 -3.78 11.51 -25.50
C SER A 140 -3.36 10.04 -25.47
N ILE A 141 -3.87 9.26 -26.43
CA ILE A 141 -3.48 7.85 -26.59
C ILE A 141 -1.98 7.75 -26.87
N ASP A 142 -1.40 8.69 -27.62
CA ASP A 142 0.02 8.65 -27.96
C ASP A 142 0.89 8.85 -26.72
N ALA A 143 0.55 9.80 -25.84
CA ALA A 143 1.25 9.98 -24.58
C ALA A 143 1.12 8.75 -23.68
N ALA A 144 -0.09 8.18 -23.53
CA ALA A 144 -0.28 6.96 -22.77
C ALA A 144 0.54 5.79 -23.32
N ARG A 145 0.59 5.65 -24.66
CA ARG A 145 1.38 4.61 -25.34
C ARG A 145 2.88 4.78 -25.12
N LEU A 146 3.42 5.99 -25.19
CA LEU A 146 4.81 6.28 -24.89
C LEU A 146 5.16 5.88 -23.47
N LEU A 147 4.34 6.26 -22.49
CA LEU A 147 4.55 5.88 -21.09
C LEU A 147 4.49 4.35 -20.88
N GLN A 148 3.64 3.62 -21.59
CA GLN A 148 3.55 2.16 -21.50
C GLN A 148 4.75 1.44 -22.14
N GLN A 149 5.45 2.06 -23.09
CA GLN A 149 6.62 1.50 -23.75
C GLN A 149 7.91 1.65 -22.94
N GLU A 150 7.93 2.58 -21.98
CA GLU A 150 9.10 2.79 -21.12
C GLU A 150 9.26 1.69 -20.08
N VAL A 151 10.50 1.49 -19.66
CA VAL A 151 10.85 0.50 -18.63
C VAL A 151 10.89 1.17 -17.26
N TRP A 152 9.86 0.94 -16.48
CA TRP A 152 9.74 1.43 -15.11
C TRP A 152 10.26 0.42 -14.10
N GLY A 153 10.76 0.88 -12.96
CA GLY A 153 11.30 0.01 -11.91
C GLY A 153 11.23 0.65 -10.52
N GLN A 154 11.74 -0.06 -9.53
CA GLN A 154 11.65 0.36 -8.12
C GLN A 154 12.34 1.72 -7.86
N GLY A 155 13.44 2.02 -8.54
CA GLY A 155 14.15 3.29 -8.41
C GLY A 155 13.72 4.37 -9.42
N PHE A 156 12.82 4.02 -10.35
CA PHE A 156 12.28 4.90 -11.37
C PHE A 156 10.84 4.49 -11.68
N PRO A 157 9.87 4.84 -10.83
CA PRO A 157 8.47 4.45 -10.99
C PRO A 157 7.80 5.16 -12.17
N PRO A 158 6.70 4.61 -12.73
CA PRO A 158 5.93 5.32 -13.74
C PRO A 158 5.38 6.63 -13.18
N PRO A 159 5.26 7.68 -14.01
CA PRO A 159 4.80 8.99 -13.56
C PRO A 159 3.35 8.94 -13.06
N VAL A 160 3.11 9.68 -12.00
CA VAL A 160 1.79 9.92 -11.42
C VAL A 160 1.48 11.41 -11.52
N PHE A 161 0.45 11.75 -12.26
CA PHE A 161 0.01 13.14 -12.42
C PHE A 161 -1.05 13.51 -11.39
N ALA A 162 -1.17 14.79 -11.07
CA ALA A 162 -2.21 15.30 -10.18
C ALA A 162 -2.92 16.51 -10.81
N ASP A 163 -4.26 16.44 -10.89
CA ASP A 163 -5.06 17.52 -11.47
C ASP A 163 -6.45 17.59 -10.83
N GLU A 164 -7.13 18.72 -11.01
CA GLU A 164 -8.51 18.91 -10.57
C GLU A 164 -9.50 18.52 -11.66
N PHE A 165 -10.55 17.82 -11.25
CA PHE A 165 -11.60 17.35 -12.11
C PHE A 165 -12.98 17.60 -11.52
N GLU A 166 -13.94 17.83 -12.38
CA GLU A 166 -15.37 17.73 -12.07
C GLU A 166 -15.87 16.32 -12.34
N VAL A 167 -16.61 15.75 -11.41
CA VAL A 167 -17.22 14.42 -11.53
C VAL A 167 -18.57 14.54 -12.22
N LEU A 168 -18.65 14.08 -13.46
CA LEU A 168 -19.90 14.11 -14.24
C LEU A 168 -20.77 12.88 -13.96
N GLN A 169 -20.16 11.71 -13.85
CA GLN A 169 -20.83 10.45 -13.60
C GLN A 169 -19.99 9.54 -12.73
N GLN A 170 -20.66 8.68 -11.97
CA GLN A 170 -20.03 7.64 -11.16
C GLN A 170 -20.85 6.34 -11.22
N ARG A 171 -20.15 5.22 -11.18
CA ARG A 171 -20.77 3.90 -11.05
C ARG A 171 -19.80 2.90 -10.41
N ILE A 172 -20.33 1.97 -9.64
CA ILE A 172 -19.56 0.88 -9.09
C ILE A 172 -19.58 -0.29 -10.08
N LEU A 173 -18.39 -0.80 -10.41
CA LEU A 173 -18.21 -1.98 -11.26
C LEU A 173 -17.89 -3.19 -10.40
N LYS A 174 -18.57 -4.32 -10.64
CA LYS A 174 -18.35 -5.60 -9.94
C LYS A 174 -18.32 -5.44 -8.41
N GLU A 175 -19.09 -4.48 -7.87
CA GLU A 175 -19.17 -4.17 -6.43
C GLU A 175 -17.82 -3.81 -5.77
N LYS A 176 -16.79 -3.53 -6.56
CA LYS A 176 -15.41 -3.37 -6.07
C LYS A 176 -14.65 -2.17 -6.63
N HIS A 177 -15.06 -1.64 -7.76
CA HIS A 177 -14.28 -0.64 -8.47
C HIS A 177 -15.13 0.57 -8.79
N LEU A 178 -14.61 1.75 -8.52
CA LEU A 178 -15.27 3.00 -8.86
C LEU A 178 -14.88 3.40 -10.29
N LYS A 179 -15.85 3.47 -11.18
CA LYS A 179 -15.69 4.08 -12.50
C LYS A 179 -16.31 5.46 -12.50
N LEU A 180 -15.56 6.44 -13.01
CA LEU A 180 -15.95 7.83 -13.11
C LEU A 180 -15.91 8.30 -14.57
N THR A 181 -16.73 9.30 -14.89
CA THR A 181 -16.51 10.20 -16.01
C THR A 181 -16.12 11.54 -15.42
N LEU A 182 -14.90 11.97 -15.69
CA LEU A 182 -14.29 13.18 -15.17
C LEU A 182 -14.21 14.25 -16.27
N ARG A 183 -14.38 15.53 -15.90
CA ARG A 183 -14.24 16.67 -16.81
C ARG A 183 -13.11 17.59 -16.35
N ARG A 184 -12.26 17.99 -17.30
CA ARG A 184 -11.26 19.04 -17.13
C ARG A 184 -11.39 20.02 -18.31
N GLY A 185 -11.81 21.25 -18.02
CA GLY A 185 -12.14 22.21 -19.05
C GLY A 185 -13.25 21.71 -19.97
N GLN A 186 -12.97 21.57 -21.26
CA GLN A 186 -13.92 21.06 -22.25
C GLN A 186 -13.77 19.56 -22.55
N GLN A 187 -12.78 18.91 -21.98
CA GLN A 187 -12.49 17.50 -22.23
C GLN A 187 -13.10 16.62 -21.14
N SER A 188 -13.57 15.44 -21.52
CA SER A 188 -14.08 14.43 -20.60
C SER A 188 -13.27 13.14 -20.74
N PHE A 189 -13.01 12.48 -19.63
CA PHE A 189 -12.19 11.28 -19.52
C PHE A 189 -12.90 10.20 -18.72
N ASP A 190 -12.78 8.97 -19.17
CA ASP A 190 -13.08 7.82 -18.35
C ASP A 190 -11.97 7.65 -17.30
N ALA A 191 -12.35 7.41 -16.05
CA ALA A 191 -11.43 7.13 -14.96
C ALA A 191 -11.88 5.91 -14.17
N ILE A 192 -10.91 5.18 -13.59
CA ILE A 192 -11.19 4.02 -12.77
C ILE A 192 -10.29 4.02 -11.53
N GLN A 193 -10.87 3.74 -10.37
CA GLN A 193 -10.14 3.40 -9.16
C GLN A 193 -10.49 1.99 -8.74
N PHE A 194 -9.48 1.14 -8.69
CA PHE A 194 -9.65 -0.26 -8.29
C PHE A 194 -9.79 -0.40 -6.77
N ASN A 195 -10.62 -1.37 -6.35
CA ASN A 195 -10.85 -1.71 -4.94
C ASN A 195 -11.28 -0.50 -4.09
N PHE A 196 -12.10 0.35 -4.66
CA PHE A 196 -12.64 1.55 -4.03
C PHE A 196 -14.12 1.70 -4.38
N THR A 197 -14.96 2.01 -3.39
CA THR A 197 -16.42 2.06 -3.54
C THR A 197 -17.06 3.30 -2.95
N ALA A 198 -16.27 4.18 -2.28
CA ALA A 198 -16.83 5.39 -1.72
C ALA A 198 -17.21 6.42 -2.81
N ASN A 199 -18.21 7.22 -2.53
CA ASN A 199 -18.67 8.25 -3.44
C ASN A 199 -17.74 9.47 -3.41
N PRO A 200 -17.28 9.98 -4.56
CA PRO A 200 -16.53 11.21 -4.63
C PRO A 200 -17.43 12.44 -4.42
N THR A 201 -16.81 13.55 -4.06
CA THR A 201 -17.43 14.88 -4.13
C THR A 201 -17.61 15.32 -5.60
N PRO A 202 -18.45 16.35 -5.88
CA PRO A 202 -18.63 16.86 -7.24
C PRO A 202 -17.35 17.36 -7.92
N ARG A 203 -16.37 17.81 -7.12
CA ARG A 203 -15.02 18.20 -7.59
C ARG A 203 -13.99 17.46 -6.76
N ILE A 204 -12.97 16.94 -7.45
CA ILE A 204 -11.90 16.17 -6.85
C ILE A 204 -10.55 16.64 -7.36
N GLN A 205 -9.55 16.64 -6.50
CA GLN A 205 -8.16 16.57 -6.88
C GLN A 205 -7.76 15.11 -6.96
N ALA A 206 -7.36 14.64 -8.13
CA ALA A 206 -7.04 13.25 -8.36
C ALA A 206 -5.58 13.06 -8.77
N ALA A 207 -4.94 12.08 -8.16
CA ALA A 207 -3.65 11.55 -8.60
C ALA A 207 -3.90 10.33 -9.48
N PHE A 208 -3.31 10.31 -10.67
CA PHE A 208 -3.62 9.34 -11.72
C PHE A 208 -2.44 9.02 -12.63
N ARG A 209 -2.53 7.87 -13.27
CA ARG A 209 -1.69 7.51 -14.42
C ARG A 209 -2.53 7.46 -15.68
N LEU A 210 -1.91 7.75 -16.83
CA LEU A 210 -2.55 7.56 -18.12
C LEU A 210 -2.53 6.08 -18.49
N ASP A 211 -3.66 5.61 -19.01
CA ASP A 211 -3.83 4.28 -19.57
C ASP A 211 -4.66 4.33 -20.86
N ILE A 212 -4.66 3.24 -21.60
CA ILE A 212 -5.45 3.08 -22.82
C ILE A 212 -6.53 2.04 -22.54
N ASN A 213 -7.78 2.48 -22.58
CA ASN A 213 -8.91 1.57 -22.56
C ASN A 213 -9.28 1.17 -23.99
N GLU A 214 -9.39 -0.13 -24.23
CA GLU A 214 -9.87 -0.66 -25.51
C GLU A 214 -11.22 -1.35 -25.32
N TRP A 215 -12.21 -0.88 -26.05
CA TRP A 215 -13.55 -1.42 -26.02
C TRP A 215 -14.13 -1.49 -27.42
N GLN A 216 -14.56 -2.67 -27.88
CA GLN A 216 -15.13 -2.93 -29.20
C GLN A 216 -14.25 -2.38 -30.36
N GLY A 217 -12.92 -2.54 -30.26
CA GLY A 217 -11.96 -2.07 -31.24
C GLY A 217 -11.72 -0.54 -31.24
N ARG A 218 -12.29 0.20 -30.28
CA ARG A 218 -12.03 1.64 -30.09
C ARG A 218 -11.13 1.85 -28.90
N GLN A 219 -10.07 2.62 -29.11
CA GLN A 219 -9.15 3.03 -28.04
C GLN A 219 -9.51 4.44 -27.55
N SER A 220 -9.44 4.63 -26.25
CA SER A 220 -9.60 5.91 -25.58
C SER A 220 -8.64 6.04 -24.40
N VAL A 221 -8.28 7.28 -24.06
CA VAL A 221 -7.52 7.55 -22.83
C VAL A 221 -8.39 7.22 -21.63
N GLN A 222 -7.81 6.53 -20.66
CA GLN A 222 -8.41 6.26 -19.35
C GLN A 222 -7.46 6.75 -18.27
N LEU A 223 -8.02 7.36 -17.22
CA LEU A 223 -7.26 7.77 -16.04
C LEU A 223 -7.34 6.65 -14.99
N MET A 224 -6.19 6.06 -14.69
CA MET A 224 -6.04 5.08 -13.62
C MET A 224 -5.81 5.83 -12.31
N LEU A 225 -6.85 5.99 -11.49
CA LEU A 225 -6.75 6.74 -10.25
C LEU A 225 -5.99 5.96 -9.18
N GLU A 226 -4.94 6.57 -8.64
CA GLU A 226 -4.21 6.08 -7.48
C GLU A 226 -4.89 6.56 -6.17
N HIS A 227 -5.31 7.82 -6.18
CA HIS A 227 -5.99 8.46 -5.06
C HIS A 227 -6.78 9.68 -5.53
N PHE A 228 -7.81 10.06 -4.78
CA PHE A 228 -8.43 11.37 -4.93
C PHE A 228 -8.92 11.90 -3.58
N ALA A 229 -9.04 13.24 -3.49
CA ALA A 229 -9.58 13.97 -2.36
C ALA A 229 -10.56 15.04 -2.86
N PRO A 230 -11.43 15.58 -2.01
CA PRO A 230 -12.19 16.78 -2.34
C PRO A 230 -11.26 17.92 -2.78
N ALA A 231 -11.63 18.62 -3.89
CA ALA A 231 -10.92 19.80 -4.37
C ALA A 231 -11.44 21.06 -3.68
#